data_397939c28b3dc4b4b0a75129066e6350
#
_entry.id   397939c28b3dc4b4b0a75129066e6350
#
_cell.length_a   1.000
_cell.length_b   1.000
_cell.length_c   1.000
_cell.angle_alpha   90.00
_cell.angle_beta   90.00
_cell.angle_gamma   90.00
#
_symmetry.space_group_name_H-M   'P 1'
#
loop_
_entity.id
_entity.type
_entity.pdbx_description
1 polymer ?
#
loop_
_entity_poly.entity_id
_entity_poly.type
_entity_poly.pdbx_seq_one_letter_code
_entity_poly.pdbx_strand_id
1 'polypeptide(L)'
;MVNLLYRDRIHMDNITVKRIICIEDEPEMIDLIRLILGRRGYEVHGATGGVEGARLVRELLPDLVLLDLMMPDMDGWEVYQQMKADQTTRNIPVIVVTAKAQNIDKVLGLHIAKVDDYIAKPFGPQELMDSVERILGQKATS
;
A
#
# COMPACT_ATOMS: atom_id res chain seq x y z
N MET A 1 -13.45 10.43 25.60
CA MET A 1 -13.60 9.09 25.20
C MET A 1 -12.50 8.65 24.30
N VAL A 2 -11.99 7.55 24.57
CA VAL A 2 -10.89 7.08 23.80
C VAL A 2 -11.29 6.72 22.42
N ASN A 3 -10.51 7.12 21.49
CA ASN A 3 -10.74 6.80 20.15
C ASN A 3 -10.47 5.32 19.95
N LEU A 4 -11.46 4.57 19.53
CA LEU A 4 -11.31 3.15 19.33
C LEU A 4 -10.29 2.80 18.27
N LEU A 5 -10.18 3.63 17.24
CA LEU A 5 -9.19 3.37 16.22
C LEU A 5 -7.79 3.48 16.78
N TYR A 6 -7.61 4.41 17.67
CA TYR A 6 -6.32 4.59 18.28
C TYR A 6 -6.00 3.35 19.11
N ARG A 7 -6.96 2.81 19.82
CA ARG A 7 -6.72 1.65 20.62
C ARG A 7 -6.41 0.45 19.76
N ASP A 8 -7.02 0.33 18.61
CA ASP A 8 -6.80 -0.79 17.74
C ASP A 8 -5.40 -0.80 17.18
N ARG A 9 -4.71 0.32 17.19
CA ARG A 9 -3.39 0.40 16.61
C ARG A 9 -2.28 0.28 17.62
N ILE A 10 -2.60 0.19 18.89
CA ILE A 10 -1.59 0.13 19.92
C ILE A 10 -1.70 -1.14 20.73
N HIS A 11 -0.63 -1.89 20.80
CA HIS A 11 -0.59 -3.10 21.59
C HIS A 11 -0.19 -2.76 23.00
N MET A 12 -0.38 -3.71 23.90
CA MET A 12 -0.05 -3.52 25.27
C MET A 12 1.42 -3.24 25.50
N ASP A 13 2.26 -3.63 24.58
CA ASP A 13 3.67 -3.38 24.72
C ASP A 13 4.06 -2.07 24.11
N ASN A 14 3.12 -1.23 23.77
CA ASN A 14 3.36 0.05 23.13
C ASN A 14 3.90 -0.07 21.70
N ILE A 15 3.68 -1.20 21.07
CA ILE A 15 4.04 -1.37 19.68
C ILE A 15 2.88 -0.95 18.84
N THR A 16 3.09 0.00 17.94
CA THR A 16 2.04 0.47 17.06
C THR A 16 1.92 -0.46 15.86
N VAL A 17 0.73 -0.93 15.60
CA VAL A 17 0.47 -1.78 14.43
C VAL A 17 0.48 -0.92 13.20
N LYS A 18 1.27 -1.30 12.20
CA LYS A 18 1.31 -0.56 10.95
C LYS A 18 0.13 -0.95 10.06
N ARG A 19 -0.45 0.04 9.46
CA ARG A 19 -1.63 -0.14 8.62
C ARG A 19 -1.29 0.05 7.16
N ILE A 20 -1.73 -0.89 6.33
CA ILE A 20 -1.44 -0.89 4.90
C ILE A 20 -2.75 -0.94 4.15
N ILE A 21 -2.90 -0.11 3.11
CA ILE A 21 -4.05 -0.21 2.23
C ILE A 21 -3.58 -0.82 0.93
N CYS A 22 -4.29 -1.85 0.47
CA CYS A 22 -3.99 -2.52 -0.79
C CYS A 22 -5.09 -2.18 -1.78
N ILE A 23 -4.75 -1.43 -2.82
CA ILE A 23 -5.70 -1.01 -3.85
C ILE A 23 -5.48 -1.89 -5.07
N GLU A 24 -6.43 -2.78 -5.32
CA GLU A 24 -6.27 -3.85 -6.28
C GLU A 24 -7.65 -4.34 -6.70
N ASP A 25 -7.92 -4.47 -7.98
CA ASP A 25 -9.27 -4.83 -8.41
C ASP A 25 -9.58 -6.34 -8.34
N GLU A 26 -8.59 -7.17 -8.07
CA GLU A 26 -8.81 -8.60 -7.93
C GLU A 26 -8.87 -8.99 -6.47
N PRO A 27 -10.05 -9.38 -5.95
CA PRO A 27 -10.18 -9.68 -4.54
C PRO A 27 -9.25 -10.79 -4.05
N GLU A 28 -8.99 -11.77 -4.91
CA GLU A 28 -8.11 -12.86 -4.52
C GLU A 28 -6.70 -12.36 -4.26
N MET A 29 -6.26 -11.35 -5.00
CA MET A 29 -4.94 -10.80 -4.79
C MET A 29 -4.90 -10.04 -3.48
N ILE A 30 -5.97 -9.35 -3.13
CA ILE A 30 -6.06 -8.66 -1.85
C ILE A 30 -5.97 -9.68 -0.73
N ASP A 31 -6.67 -10.80 -0.87
CA ASP A 31 -6.66 -11.84 0.16
C ASP A 31 -5.27 -12.44 0.32
N LEU A 32 -4.56 -12.63 -0.78
CA LEU A 32 -3.23 -13.17 -0.72
C LEU A 32 -2.28 -12.20 -0.03
N ILE A 33 -2.35 -10.94 -0.38
CA ILE A 33 -1.49 -9.93 0.22
C ILE A 33 -1.80 -9.80 1.71
N ARG A 34 -3.09 -9.86 2.06
CA ARG A 34 -3.48 -9.78 3.46
C ARG A 34 -2.93 -10.97 4.24
N LEU A 35 -2.94 -12.14 3.64
CA LEU A 35 -2.43 -13.33 4.28
C LEU A 35 -0.91 -13.20 4.51
N ILE A 36 -0.19 -12.80 3.49
CA ILE A 36 1.26 -12.68 3.58
C ILE A 36 1.66 -11.65 4.63
N LEU A 37 1.10 -10.47 4.54
CA LEU A 37 1.51 -9.39 5.42
C LEU A 37 0.93 -9.50 6.81
N GLY A 38 -0.26 -10.09 6.91
CA GLY A 38 -0.88 -10.27 8.22
C GLY A 38 -0.08 -11.17 9.13
N ARG A 39 0.68 -12.10 8.56
CA ARG A 39 1.50 -12.98 9.37
C ARG A 39 2.61 -12.25 10.10
N ARG A 40 2.96 -11.05 9.61
CA ARG A 40 3.98 -10.27 10.26
C ARG A 40 3.37 -9.16 11.09
N GLY A 41 2.06 -9.20 11.31
CA GLY A 41 1.40 -8.26 12.19
C GLY A 41 0.92 -6.99 11.53
N TYR A 42 1.01 -6.88 10.20
CA TYR A 42 0.49 -5.70 9.53
C TYR A 42 -1.04 -5.79 9.42
N GLU A 43 -1.69 -4.65 9.55
CA GLU A 43 -3.13 -4.59 9.38
C GLU A 43 -3.39 -4.17 7.94
N VAL A 44 -3.99 -5.02 7.13
CA VAL A 44 -4.17 -4.75 5.69
C VAL A 44 -5.65 -4.53 5.38
N HIS A 45 -5.94 -3.40 4.76
CA HIS A 45 -7.29 -3.08 4.31
C HIS A 45 -7.28 -3.08 2.79
N GLY A 46 -8.27 -3.71 2.18
CA GLY A 46 -8.32 -3.81 0.71
C GLY A 46 -9.36 -2.89 0.12
N ALA A 47 -9.07 -2.38 -1.05
CA ALA A 47 -10.05 -1.63 -1.84
C ALA A 47 -10.00 -2.22 -3.24
N THR A 48 -11.15 -2.55 -3.80
CA THR A 48 -11.19 -3.23 -5.08
C THR A 48 -11.27 -2.29 -6.28
N GLY A 49 -10.91 -1.05 -6.10
CA GLY A 49 -10.85 -0.11 -7.20
C GLY A 49 -10.22 1.19 -6.77
N GLY A 50 -9.90 2.03 -7.73
CA GLY A 50 -9.21 3.26 -7.46
C GLY A 50 -10.03 4.29 -6.71
N VAL A 51 -11.32 4.37 -7.00
CA VAL A 51 -12.18 5.33 -6.33
C VAL A 51 -12.27 5.01 -4.84
N GLU A 52 -12.55 3.76 -4.54
CA GLU A 52 -12.66 3.33 -3.15
C GLU A 52 -11.30 3.43 -2.48
N GLY A 53 -10.24 3.08 -3.20
CA GLY A 53 -8.90 3.15 -2.66
C GLY A 53 -8.51 4.57 -2.26
N ALA A 54 -8.79 5.52 -3.14
CA ALA A 54 -8.46 6.91 -2.84
C ALA A 54 -9.23 7.40 -1.63
N ARG A 55 -10.49 6.97 -1.49
CA ARG A 55 -11.30 7.35 -0.35
C ARG A 55 -10.72 6.77 0.95
N LEU A 56 -10.35 5.49 0.91
CA LEU A 56 -9.81 4.85 2.11
C LEU A 56 -8.50 5.47 2.54
N VAL A 57 -7.65 5.83 1.60
CA VAL A 57 -6.39 6.45 1.95
C VAL A 57 -6.63 7.76 2.70
N ARG A 58 -7.59 8.55 2.23
CA ARG A 58 -7.88 9.81 2.91
C ARG A 58 -8.47 9.59 4.30
N GLU A 59 -9.29 8.54 4.44
CA GLU A 59 -9.93 8.28 5.71
C GLU A 59 -9.04 7.64 6.74
N LEU A 60 -8.25 6.68 6.32
CA LEU A 60 -7.46 5.90 7.26
C LEU A 60 -6.04 6.39 7.45
N LEU A 61 -5.53 7.16 6.52
CA LEU A 61 -4.16 7.68 6.56
C LEU A 61 -3.19 6.56 6.92
N PRO A 62 -3.05 5.58 6.03
CA PRO A 62 -2.23 4.40 6.33
C PRO A 62 -0.74 4.70 6.38
N ASP A 63 0.03 3.72 6.81
CA ASP A 63 1.48 3.84 6.83
C ASP A 63 2.09 3.50 5.47
N LEU A 64 1.33 2.81 4.62
CA LEU A 64 1.81 2.39 3.31
C LEU A 64 0.63 2.08 2.41
N VAL A 65 0.77 2.37 1.12
CA VAL A 65 -0.23 1.99 0.13
C VAL A 65 0.43 1.07 -0.89
N LEU A 66 -0.20 -0.09 -1.15
CA LEU A 66 0.18 -0.98 -2.23
C LEU A 66 -0.83 -0.68 -3.34
N LEU A 67 -0.34 -0.34 -4.51
CA LEU A 67 -1.19 0.21 -5.56
C LEU A 67 -0.99 -0.49 -6.89
N ASP A 68 -2.08 -1.05 -7.42
CA ASP A 68 -2.06 -1.61 -8.77
C ASP A 68 -2.37 -0.47 -9.74
N LEU A 69 -1.62 -0.36 -10.80
CA LEU A 69 -1.85 0.69 -11.78
C LEU A 69 -2.90 0.32 -12.83
N MET A 70 -3.19 -0.97 -12.98
CA MET A 70 -4.09 -1.42 -14.04
C MET A 70 -5.45 -1.80 -13.49
N MET A 71 -6.30 -0.82 -13.28
CA MET A 71 -7.65 -1.06 -12.76
C MET A 71 -8.68 -0.42 -13.70
N PRO A 72 -9.84 -1.03 -13.84
CA PRO A 72 -10.83 -0.54 -14.79
C PRO A 72 -11.54 0.76 -14.44
N ASP A 73 -11.72 1.05 -13.16
CA ASP A 73 -12.52 2.23 -12.79
C ASP A 73 -11.68 3.50 -12.70
N MET A 74 -10.47 3.41 -12.25
CA MET A 74 -9.62 4.57 -12.13
C MET A 74 -8.18 4.08 -12.25
N ASP A 75 -7.43 4.71 -13.14
CA ASP A 75 -6.06 4.37 -13.34
C ASP A 75 -5.32 4.57 -12.02
N GLY A 76 -4.50 3.63 -11.65
CA GLY A 76 -3.74 3.74 -10.40
C GLY A 76 -2.85 4.97 -10.38
N TRP A 77 -2.37 5.44 -11.55
CA TRP A 77 -1.58 6.63 -11.58
C TRP A 77 -2.40 7.82 -11.12
N GLU A 78 -3.68 7.84 -11.41
CA GLU A 78 -4.54 8.93 -10.97
C GLU A 78 -4.69 8.90 -9.46
N VAL A 79 -4.78 7.71 -8.86
CA VAL A 79 -4.82 7.57 -7.41
C VAL A 79 -3.54 8.13 -6.82
N TYR A 80 -2.40 7.77 -7.44
CA TYR A 80 -1.11 8.24 -6.97
C TYR A 80 -1.03 9.77 -7.02
N GLN A 81 -1.49 10.35 -8.12
CA GLN A 81 -1.47 11.79 -8.27
C GLN A 81 -2.34 12.48 -7.24
N GLN A 82 -3.51 11.92 -6.95
CA GLN A 82 -4.38 12.49 -5.94
C GLN A 82 -3.71 12.45 -4.57
N MET A 83 -3.03 11.37 -4.26
CA MET A 83 -2.33 11.26 -3.00
C MET A 83 -1.25 12.33 -2.89
N LYS A 84 -0.51 12.56 -3.97
CA LYS A 84 0.61 13.51 -3.92
C LYS A 84 0.12 14.96 -3.89
N ALA A 85 -1.07 15.21 -4.37
CA ALA A 85 -1.62 16.55 -4.37
C ALA A 85 -2.21 16.96 -3.02
N ASP A 86 -2.48 16.02 -2.13
CA ASP A 86 -3.13 16.30 -0.87
C ASP A 86 -2.09 16.33 0.24
N GLN A 87 -2.07 17.40 1.03
CA GLN A 87 -1.10 17.56 2.10
C GLN A 87 -1.14 16.43 3.11
N THR A 88 -2.32 15.84 3.34
CA THR A 88 -2.46 14.82 4.36
C THR A 88 -1.95 13.46 3.91
N THR A 89 -1.84 13.24 2.60
CA THR A 89 -1.46 11.91 2.10
C THR A 89 -0.17 11.92 1.30
N ARG A 90 0.37 13.07 0.96
CA ARG A 90 1.51 13.14 0.06
C ARG A 90 2.77 12.42 0.56
N ASN A 91 2.91 12.30 1.85
CA ASN A 91 4.10 11.65 2.39
C ASN A 91 3.93 10.17 2.69
N ILE A 92 2.75 9.62 2.42
CA ILE A 92 2.52 8.20 2.63
C ILE A 92 3.26 7.45 1.52
N PRO A 93 4.10 6.50 1.86
CA PRO A 93 4.86 5.77 0.84
C PRO A 93 3.95 4.87 0.00
N VAL A 94 4.33 4.67 -1.24
CA VAL A 94 3.57 3.87 -2.18
C VAL A 94 4.48 2.84 -2.84
N ILE A 95 4.05 1.59 -2.82
CA ILE A 95 4.69 0.53 -3.57
C ILE A 95 3.71 0.15 -4.68
N VAL A 96 4.15 0.23 -5.92
CA VAL A 96 3.32 -0.17 -7.05
C VAL A 96 3.44 -1.67 -7.25
N VAL A 97 2.30 -2.36 -7.38
CA VAL A 97 2.29 -3.82 -7.59
C VAL A 97 1.46 -4.07 -8.83
N THR A 98 2.10 -4.35 -9.95
CA THR A 98 1.39 -4.38 -11.22
C THR A 98 1.93 -5.46 -12.16
N ALA A 99 1.06 -5.90 -13.06
CA ALA A 99 1.39 -6.98 -13.97
C ALA A 99 2.22 -6.56 -15.17
N LYS A 100 2.26 -5.30 -15.51
CA LYS A 100 2.95 -4.89 -16.71
C LYS A 100 4.24 -4.15 -16.45
N ALA A 101 5.14 -4.86 -15.81
CA ALA A 101 6.39 -4.27 -15.37
C ALA A 101 7.17 -3.57 -16.49
N GLN A 102 7.20 -4.16 -17.67
CA GLN A 102 7.96 -3.55 -18.74
C GLN A 102 7.42 -2.19 -19.16
N ASN A 103 6.09 -2.10 -19.25
CA ASN A 103 5.49 -0.83 -19.62
C ASN A 103 5.62 0.15 -18.47
N ILE A 104 5.59 -0.37 -17.23
CA ILE A 104 5.71 0.48 -16.09
C ILE A 104 7.10 1.09 -16.01
N ASP A 105 8.13 0.36 -16.41
CA ASP A 105 9.48 0.90 -16.38
C ASP A 105 9.57 2.15 -17.22
N LYS A 106 8.95 2.18 -18.39
CA LYS A 106 8.98 3.34 -19.22
C LYS A 106 8.22 4.49 -18.59
N VAL A 107 7.06 4.19 -18.04
CA VAL A 107 6.23 5.21 -17.43
C VAL A 107 6.93 5.79 -16.22
N LEU A 108 7.52 4.94 -15.39
CA LEU A 108 8.20 5.41 -14.22
C LEU A 108 9.42 6.24 -14.60
N GLY A 109 10.10 5.85 -15.65
CA GLY A 109 11.24 6.61 -16.12
C GLY A 109 10.85 8.00 -16.55
N LEU A 110 9.63 8.15 -17.08
CA LEU A 110 9.19 9.43 -17.52
C LEU A 110 8.65 10.27 -16.38
N HIS A 111 7.93 9.64 -15.50
CA HIS A 111 7.29 10.40 -14.44
C HIS A 111 7.97 10.33 -13.14
N ILE A 112 8.97 9.48 -13.04
CA ILE A 112 9.65 9.35 -11.97
C ILE A 112 9.36 9.21 -10.87
N ALA A 113 8.87 8.76 -11.01
CA ALA A 113 8.78 8.11 -10.19
C ALA A 113 9.12 8.40 -8.88
N LYS A 114 8.31 8.86 -8.23
CA LYS A 114 8.50 9.09 -6.89
C LYS A 114 7.86 8.00 -6.09
N VAL A 115 7.51 6.88 -6.72
CA VAL A 115 7.01 5.75 -5.95
C VAL A 115 8.19 5.16 -5.21
N ASP A 116 7.95 4.60 -4.07
CA ASP A 116 9.02 4.13 -3.20
C ASP A 116 9.59 2.79 -3.64
N ASP A 117 8.79 2.00 -4.32
CA ASP A 117 9.26 0.74 -4.89
C ASP A 117 8.20 0.24 -5.84
N TYR A 118 8.54 -0.74 -6.69
CA TYR A 118 7.51 -1.41 -7.44
C TYR A 118 7.82 -2.89 -7.58
N ILE A 119 6.77 -3.68 -7.65
CA ILE A 119 6.86 -5.12 -7.71
C ILE A 119 6.06 -5.60 -8.89
N ALA A 120 6.66 -6.43 -9.72
CA ALA A 120 5.97 -6.99 -10.87
C ALA A 120 5.19 -8.25 -10.47
N LYS A 121 4.00 -8.42 -11.00
CA LYS A 121 3.25 -9.65 -10.83
C LYS A 121 3.67 -10.62 -11.92
N PRO A 122 3.79 -11.89 -11.60
CA PRO A 122 3.57 -12.49 -10.29
C PRO A 122 4.79 -12.29 -9.40
N PHE A 123 4.56 -12.23 -8.10
CA PHE A 123 5.64 -12.05 -7.16
C PHE A 123 5.61 -13.15 -6.11
N GLY A 124 6.71 -13.37 -5.45
CA GLY A 124 6.75 -14.32 -4.35
C GLY A 124 6.46 -13.62 -3.03
N PRO A 125 6.03 -14.38 -2.03
CA PRO A 125 5.73 -13.77 -0.72
C PRO A 125 6.91 -13.05 -0.12
N GLN A 126 8.12 -13.59 -0.29
CA GLN A 126 9.29 -12.97 0.29
C GLN A 126 9.63 -11.65 -0.39
N GLU A 127 9.42 -11.57 -1.68
CA GLU A 127 9.67 -10.33 -2.41
C GLU A 127 8.76 -9.22 -1.91
N LEU A 128 7.49 -9.53 -1.71
CA LEU A 128 6.55 -8.56 -1.19
C LEU A 128 6.94 -8.14 0.23
N MET A 129 7.25 -9.12 1.07
CA MET A 129 7.60 -8.84 2.44
C MET A 129 8.86 -7.99 2.54
N ASP A 130 9.86 -8.31 1.73
CA ASP A 130 11.10 -7.56 1.76
C ASP A 130 10.89 -6.09 1.39
N SER A 131 10.06 -5.84 0.39
CA SER A 131 9.80 -4.48 -0.03
C SER A 131 9.07 -3.71 1.06
N VAL A 132 8.05 -4.33 1.66
CA VAL A 132 7.28 -3.67 2.71
C VAL A 132 8.17 -3.38 3.91
N GLU A 133 8.98 -4.34 4.31
CA GLU A 133 9.83 -4.13 5.48
C GLU A 133 10.88 -3.07 5.23
N ARG A 134 11.41 -3.01 4.02
CA ARG A 134 12.39 -1.99 3.70
C ARG A 134 11.79 -0.61 3.81
N ILE A 135 10.57 -0.44 3.32
CA ILE A 135 9.91 0.85 3.34
C ILE A 135 9.45 1.24 4.73
N LEU A 136 8.92 0.31 5.47
CA LEU A 136 8.36 0.62 6.79
C LEU A 136 9.38 0.49 7.93
N GLY A 137 10.58 0.04 7.61
CA GLY A 137 11.63 -0.02 8.61
C GLY A 137 11.37 -1.03 9.71
N GLN A 138 10.66 -2.07 9.37
CA GLN A 138 10.34 -3.01 10.39
C GLN A 138 11.50 -3.62 11.08
N LYS A 139 12.57 -3.74 10.41
CA LYS A 139 13.60 -4.34 11.01
C LYS A 139 14.16 -3.52 11.97
N ALA A 140 13.93 -2.37 12.07
CA ALA A 140 14.48 -1.53 13.06
C ALA A 140 14.13 -2.05 14.43
N THR A 141 13.17 -2.92 14.50
CA THR A 141 12.79 -3.41 15.78
C THR A 141 13.68 -4.50 16.25
N SER A 142 14.47 -5.00 15.42
CA SER A 142 15.26 -6.14 15.82
C SER A 142 16.51 -5.74 16.53
#